data_734bef7d61252105e3c2e4e6facc9433
#
_entry.id   734bef7d61252105e3c2e4e6facc9433
#
_cell.length_a   1.000
_cell.length_b   1.000
_cell.length_c   1.000
_cell.angle_alpha   90.00
_cell.angle_beta   90.00
_cell.angle_gamma   90.00
#
_symmetry.space_group_name_H-M   'P 1'
#
loop_
_entity.id
_entity.type
_entity.pdbx_description
1 polymer ?
#
loop_
_entity_poly.entity_id
_entity_poly.type
_entity_poly.pdbx_seq_one_letter_code
_entity_poly.pdbx_strand_id
1 'polypeptide(L)'
;ELREKLGTSIIMITHDLGVIARMCDRVVVMYGGKVVEQGTAQEIFYNTAHPYTKGLMDSIAKLDTKKGERLKPIEGTPPDLFFPPKGCPFAARCEYAMDVCKENPPYKYRLSEEHVTNCWLQHEFAPDTEFKKEEAVAVEKGEVADGK
;
A
#
# COMPACT_ATOMS: atom_id res chain seq x y z
N GLU A 1 23.69 -10.12 -10.72
CA GLU A 1 25.14 -10.48 -10.72
C GLU A 1 25.88 -10.04 -9.44
N LEU A 2 25.79 -8.73 -9.00
CA LEU A 2 26.50 -8.29 -7.78
C LEU A 2 25.96 -8.97 -6.52
N ARG A 3 24.63 -9.03 -6.37
CA ARG A 3 23.93 -9.68 -5.25
C ARG A 3 24.33 -11.16 -5.11
N GLU A 4 24.36 -11.88 -6.19
CA GLU A 4 24.69 -13.30 -6.22
C GLU A 4 26.18 -13.55 -5.92
N LYS A 5 27.05 -12.68 -6.45
CA LYS A 5 28.52 -12.80 -6.27
C LYS A 5 28.98 -12.44 -4.85
N LEU A 6 28.31 -11.49 -4.20
CA LEU A 6 28.72 -10.95 -2.90
C LEU A 6 27.88 -11.46 -1.73
N GLY A 7 26.77 -12.18 -1.98
CA GLY A 7 25.83 -12.65 -0.95
C GLY A 7 25.19 -11.51 -0.14
N THR A 8 25.06 -10.30 -0.71
CA THR A 8 24.56 -9.12 -0.03
C THR A 8 23.07 -8.89 -0.28
N SER A 9 22.37 -8.36 0.73
CA SER A 9 21.02 -7.85 0.55
C SER A 9 21.07 -6.39 0.10
N ILE A 10 20.17 -6.00 -0.80
CA ILE A 10 20.08 -4.64 -1.35
C ILE A 10 18.73 -4.05 -0.96
N ILE A 11 18.73 -2.88 -0.31
CA ILE A 11 17.53 -2.07 -0.10
C ILE A 11 17.54 -0.97 -1.14
N MET A 12 16.48 -0.91 -1.96
CA MET A 12 16.30 0.09 -3.00
C MET A 12 15.11 1.00 -2.66
N ILE A 13 15.34 2.30 -2.63
CA ILE A 13 14.29 3.32 -2.47
C ILE A 13 14.07 3.97 -3.83
N THR A 14 12.90 3.80 -4.41
CA THR A 14 12.57 4.29 -5.74
C THR A 14 11.06 4.49 -5.88
N HIS A 15 10.65 5.31 -6.82
CA HIS A 15 9.27 5.45 -7.28
C HIS A 15 9.04 4.76 -8.64
N ASP A 16 10.06 4.11 -9.19
CA ASP A 16 9.95 3.38 -10.46
C ASP A 16 9.50 1.94 -10.21
N LEU A 17 8.21 1.70 -10.45
CA LEU A 17 7.59 0.39 -10.27
C LEU A 17 8.08 -0.64 -11.30
N GLY A 18 8.55 -0.22 -12.47
CA GLY A 18 9.13 -1.11 -13.48
C GLY A 18 10.47 -1.69 -13.01
N VAL A 19 11.27 -0.90 -12.31
CA VAL A 19 12.51 -1.36 -11.68
C VAL A 19 12.20 -2.34 -10.54
N ILE A 20 11.22 -1.99 -9.68
CA ILE A 20 10.79 -2.85 -8.57
C ILE A 20 10.34 -4.22 -9.08
N ALA A 21 9.49 -4.25 -10.10
CA ALA A 21 8.95 -5.49 -10.66
C ALA A 21 10.02 -6.46 -11.18
N ARG A 22 11.17 -5.93 -11.61
CA ARG A 22 12.27 -6.73 -12.20
C ARG A 22 13.36 -7.14 -11.22
N MET A 23 13.54 -6.36 -10.15
CA MET A 23 14.73 -6.48 -9.31
C MET A 23 14.45 -6.86 -7.85
N CYS A 24 13.24 -6.61 -7.36
CA CYS A 24 12.91 -6.78 -5.96
C CYS A 24 12.19 -8.11 -5.71
N ASP A 25 12.63 -8.83 -4.68
CA ASP A 25 11.92 -10.02 -4.19
C ASP A 25 10.74 -9.61 -3.30
N ARG A 26 10.93 -8.56 -2.50
CA ARG A 26 9.94 -8.01 -1.57
C ARG A 26 9.79 -6.51 -1.75
N VAL A 27 8.58 -6.02 -1.52
CA VAL A 27 8.22 -4.61 -1.67
C VAL A 27 7.58 -4.10 -0.40
N VAL A 28 7.95 -2.89 0.00
CA VAL A 28 7.29 -2.13 1.07
C VAL A 28 6.76 -0.85 0.46
N VAL A 29 5.44 -0.70 0.47
CA VAL A 29 4.76 0.50 -0.02
C VAL A 29 4.54 1.47 1.13
N MET A 30 5.00 2.70 0.97
CA MET A 30 4.90 3.75 1.98
C MET A 30 4.09 4.92 1.46
N TYR A 31 3.29 5.52 2.34
CA TYR A 31 2.54 6.75 2.08
C TYR A 31 2.47 7.62 3.33
N GLY A 32 2.75 8.92 3.20
CA GLY A 32 2.71 9.85 4.34
C GLY A 32 3.59 9.43 5.52
N GLY A 33 4.77 8.83 5.26
CA GLY A 33 5.70 8.36 6.29
C GLY A 33 5.31 7.04 6.97
N LYS A 34 4.21 6.42 6.57
CA LYS A 34 3.74 5.13 7.12
C LYS A 34 3.80 4.03 6.08
N VAL A 35 4.07 2.80 6.52
CA VAL A 35 3.91 1.61 5.69
C VAL A 35 2.41 1.34 5.52
N VAL A 36 1.95 1.19 4.29
CA VAL A 36 0.55 0.90 3.98
C VAL A 36 0.35 -0.54 3.52
N GLU A 37 1.34 -1.10 2.84
CA GLU A 37 1.31 -2.48 2.39
C GLU A 37 2.73 -3.02 2.21
N GLN A 38 2.95 -4.31 2.47
CA GLN A 38 4.21 -4.99 2.19
C GLN A 38 3.94 -6.45 1.82
N GLY A 39 4.82 -7.01 0.98
CA GLY A 39 4.70 -8.40 0.54
C GLY A 39 5.78 -8.76 -0.46
N THR A 40 5.68 -9.96 -1.03
CA THR A 40 6.47 -10.30 -2.21
C THR A 40 6.10 -9.39 -3.38
N ALA A 41 7.01 -9.20 -4.34
CA ALA A 41 6.69 -8.42 -5.54
C ALA A 41 5.43 -8.95 -6.23
N GLN A 42 5.26 -10.28 -6.30
CA GLN A 42 4.08 -10.90 -6.89
C GLN A 42 2.78 -10.52 -6.17
N GLU A 43 2.75 -10.56 -4.83
CA GLU A 43 1.57 -10.18 -4.05
C GLU A 43 1.21 -8.70 -4.24
N ILE A 44 2.22 -7.82 -4.20
CA ILE A 44 2.00 -6.37 -4.36
C ILE A 44 1.49 -6.04 -5.77
N PHE A 45 1.99 -6.68 -6.82
CA PHE A 45 1.59 -6.39 -8.20
C PHE A 45 0.27 -7.05 -8.62
N TYR A 46 -0.05 -8.23 -8.10
CA TYR A 46 -1.18 -9.03 -8.58
C TYR A 46 -2.27 -9.29 -7.54
N ASN A 47 -1.98 -9.10 -6.25
CA ASN A 47 -2.92 -9.34 -5.16
C ASN A 47 -3.02 -8.16 -4.19
N THR A 48 -2.93 -6.96 -4.73
CA THR A 48 -2.99 -5.69 -3.98
C THR A 48 -4.13 -5.66 -2.98
N ALA A 49 -3.87 -5.22 -1.76
CA ALA A 49 -4.85 -5.17 -0.67
C ALA A 49 -5.04 -3.75 -0.07
N HIS A 50 -4.35 -2.73 -0.63
CA HIS A 50 -4.49 -1.34 -0.21
C HIS A 50 -4.85 -0.45 -1.41
N PRO A 51 -5.87 0.43 -1.31
CA PRO A 51 -6.29 1.31 -2.41
C PRO A 51 -5.18 2.21 -2.97
N TYR A 52 -4.25 2.67 -2.14
CA TYR A 52 -3.10 3.45 -2.61
C TYR A 52 -2.18 2.62 -3.52
N THR A 53 -1.85 1.39 -3.11
CA THR A 53 -1.02 0.48 -3.91
C THR A 53 -1.69 0.18 -5.25
N LYS A 54 -3.01 -0.04 -5.25
CA LYS A 54 -3.79 -0.22 -6.48
C LYS A 54 -3.69 0.99 -7.39
N GLY A 55 -3.86 2.20 -6.84
CA GLY A 55 -3.71 3.45 -7.60
C GLY A 55 -2.32 3.61 -8.22
N LEU A 56 -1.26 3.18 -7.52
CA LEU A 56 0.09 3.12 -8.08
C LEU A 56 0.18 2.15 -9.26
N MET A 57 -0.38 0.95 -9.11
CA MET A 57 -0.38 -0.07 -10.17
C MET A 57 -1.16 0.41 -11.40
N ASP A 58 -2.31 1.05 -11.21
CA ASP A 58 -3.14 1.58 -12.30
C ASP A 58 -2.48 2.79 -13.01
N SER A 59 -1.57 3.47 -12.33
CA SER A 59 -0.77 4.57 -12.90
C SER A 59 0.41 4.08 -13.75
N ILE A 60 0.76 2.80 -13.70
CA ILE A 60 1.75 2.23 -14.61
C ILE A 60 1.11 2.12 -15.99
N ALA A 61 1.72 2.74 -16.99
CA ALA A 61 1.32 2.51 -18.35
C ALA A 61 1.43 1.01 -18.65
N LYS A 62 0.30 0.35 -18.83
CA LYS A 62 0.29 -1.00 -19.41
C LYS A 62 0.91 -0.87 -20.78
N LEU A 63 1.98 -1.59 -21.05
CA LEU A 63 2.68 -1.59 -22.35
C LEU A 63 1.73 -1.92 -23.52
N ASP A 64 0.54 -2.44 -23.20
CA ASP A 64 -0.54 -2.79 -24.13
C ASP A 64 -1.69 -1.75 -24.18
N THR A 65 -1.57 -0.60 -23.52
CA THR A 65 -2.64 0.40 -23.58
C THR A 65 -2.73 0.93 -25.01
N LYS A 66 -3.88 0.76 -25.66
CA LYS A 66 -4.18 1.38 -26.97
C LYS A 66 -3.89 2.87 -26.86
N LYS A 67 -3.15 3.43 -27.81
CA LYS A 67 -2.85 4.86 -27.87
C LYS A 67 -4.14 5.66 -27.66
N GLY A 68 -4.25 6.34 -26.49
CA GLY A 68 -5.39 7.21 -26.17
C GLY A 68 -6.04 7.01 -24.80
N GLU A 69 -5.81 5.91 -24.09
CA GLU A 69 -6.26 5.81 -22.71
C GLU A 69 -5.37 6.63 -21.77
N ARG A 70 -5.98 7.63 -21.14
CA ARG A 70 -5.28 8.45 -20.12
C ARG A 70 -5.07 7.62 -18.86
N LEU A 71 -3.84 7.62 -18.36
CA LEU A 71 -3.51 7.12 -17.02
C LEU A 71 -4.40 7.86 -16.01
N LYS A 72 -5.01 7.12 -15.09
CA LYS A 72 -5.75 7.71 -13.98
C LYS A 72 -4.77 8.10 -12.87
N PRO A 73 -4.46 9.39 -12.69
CA PRO A 73 -3.63 9.81 -11.56
C PRO A 73 -4.41 9.61 -10.27
N ILE A 74 -3.69 9.35 -9.17
CA ILE A 74 -4.28 9.40 -7.83
C ILE A 74 -4.60 10.86 -7.53
N GLU A 75 -5.89 11.22 -7.50
CA GLU A 75 -6.36 12.58 -7.27
C GLU A 75 -6.05 13.09 -5.86
N GLY A 76 -6.05 14.42 -5.69
CA GLY A 76 -5.86 15.10 -4.42
C GLY A 76 -4.39 15.31 -4.03
N THR A 77 -4.20 15.99 -2.89
CA THR A 77 -2.89 16.38 -2.36
C THR A 77 -2.42 15.40 -1.28
N PRO A 78 -1.12 15.03 -1.25
CA PRO A 78 -0.56 14.27 -0.14
C PRO A 78 -0.76 14.97 1.21
N PRO A 79 -0.77 14.24 2.33
CA PRO A 79 -0.94 14.83 3.65
C PRO A 79 0.28 15.69 4.01
N ASP A 80 0.02 16.70 4.84
CA ASP A 80 1.08 17.48 5.46
C ASP A 80 1.80 16.60 6.49
N LEU A 81 3.12 16.46 6.34
CA LEU A 81 3.94 15.64 7.24
C LEU A 81 4.27 16.35 8.56
N PHE A 82 4.10 17.68 8.62
CA PHE A 82 4.24 18.43 9.88
C PHE A 82 2.99 18.27 10.77
N PHE A 83 1.83 18.05 10.16
CA PHE A 83 0.57 17.81 10.84
C PHE A 83 -0.07 16.53 10.29
N PRO A 84 0.51 15.35 10.62
CA PRO A 84 0.04 14.09 10.07
C PRO A 84 -1.39 13.81 10.56
N PRO A 85 -2.25 13.22 9.72
CA PRO A 85 -3.60 12.85 10.12
C PRO A 85 -3.57 11.79 11.23
N LYS A 86 -4.56 11.82 12.12
CA LYS A 86 -4.70 10.85 13.21
C LYS A 86 -4.91 9.43 12.72
N GLY A 87 -5.66 9.29 11.64
CA GLY A 87 -6.05 8.00 11.07
C GLY A 87 -5.14 7.53 9.95
N CYS A 88 -5.73 6.90 8.95
CA CYS A 88 -5.03 6.46 7.74
C CYS A 88 -4.51 7.68 6.96
N PRO A 89 -3.22 7.77 6.64
CA PRO A 89 -2.67 8.91 5.91
C PRO A 89 -3.25 9.06 4.50
N PHE A 90 -3.77 7.99 3.92
CA PHE A 90 -4.39 8.00 2.58
C PHE A 90 -5.90 8.31 2.60
N ALA A 91 -6.54 8.40 3.78
CA ALA A 91 -8.00 8.54 3.90
C ALA A 91 -8.59 9.69 3.07
N ALA A 92 -7.93 10.85 3.02
CA ALA A 92 -8.41 12.02 2.27
C ALA A 92 -8.45 11.83 0.74
N ARG A 93 -7.75 10.82 0.22
CA ARG A 93 -7.64 10.50 -1.22
C ARG A 93 -8.21 9.13 -1.57
N CYS A 94 -8.72 8.41 -0.58
CA CYS A 94 -9.23 7.05 -0.74
C CYS A 94 -10.71 7.08 -1.09
N GLU A 95 -11.08 6.53 -2.24
CA GLU A 95 -12.49 6.39 -2.65
C GLU A 95 -13.31 5.48 -1.72
N TYR A 96 -12.62 4.60 -0.97
CA TYR A 96 -13.21 3.66 -0.01
C TYR A 96 -13.10 4.13 1.44
N ALA A 97 -12.80 5.42 1.67
CA ALA A 97 -12.60 5.93 3.01
C ALA A 97 -13.86 5.85 3.87
N MET A 98 -13.75 5.21 5.02
CA MET A 98 -14.77 5.16 6.06
C MET A 98 -14.44 6.19 7.16
N ASP A 99 -15.39 6.52 8.03
CA ASP A 99 -15.14 7.47 9.12
C ASP A 99 -14.03 7.00 10.06
N VAL A 100 -13.96 5.69 10.32
CA VAL A 100 -12.87 5.10 11.11
C VAL A 100 -11.49 5.39 10.52
N CYS A 101 -11.37 5.49 9.19
CA CYS A 101 -10.12 5.79 8.51
C CYS A 101 -9.60 7.21 8.80
N LYS A 102 -10.48 8.15 9.13
CA LYS A 102 -10.13 9.55 9.44
C LYS A 102 -9.63 9.71 10.87
N GLU A 103 -10.24 8.97 11.79
CA GLU A 103 -10.03 9.16 13.24
C GLU A 103 -9.04 8.16 13.85
N ASN A 104 -8.90 6.97 13.26
CA ASN A 104 -8.12 5.88 13.84
C ASN A 104 -7.09 5.33 12.85
N PRO A 105 -5.84 5.12 13.29
CA PRO A 105 -4.85 4.43 12.47
C PRO A 105 -5.32 2.99 12.21
N PRO A 106 -5.17 2.49 10.97
CA PRO A 106 -5.61 1.15 10.63
C PRO A 106 -4.80 0.10 11.37
N TYR A 107 -5.47 -1.01 11.69
CA TYR A 107 -4.76 -2.18 12.18
C TYR A 107 -3.90 -2.77 11.08
N LYS A 108 -2.89 -3.51 11.51
CA LYS A 108 -2.06 -4.32 10.63
C LYS A 108 -2.71 -5.68 10.44
N TYR A 109 -3.03 -6.01 9.20
CA TYR A 109 -3.65 -7.26 8.81
C TYR A 109 -2.65 -8.11 8.03
N ARG A 110 -2.51 -9.38 8.45
CA ARG A 110 -1.76 -10.39 7.73
C ARG A 110 -2.69 -11.12 6.77
N LEU A 111 -2.31 -11.20 5.51
CA LEU A 111 -3.07 -11.83 4.43
C LEU A 111 -2.42 -13.15 3.99
N SER A 112 -1.10 -13.23 4.10
CA SER A 112 -0.31 -14.45 3.88
C SER A 112 0.90 -14.44 4.80
N GLU A 113 1.83 -15.37 4.63
CA GLU A 113 3.09 -15.42 5.40
C GLU A 113 3.91 -14.13 5.24
N GLU A 114 3.95 -13.56 4.05
CA GLU A 114 4.75 -12.38 3.72
C GLU A 114 3.91 -11.13 3.43
N HIS A 115 2.60 -11.28 3.10
CA HIS A 115 1.73 -10.19 2.70
C HIS A 115 1.01 -9.58 3.90
N VAL A 116 1.24 -8.30 4.12
CA VAL A 116 0.64 -7.51 5.21
C VAL A 116 0.15 -6.17 4.68
N THR A 117 -1.02 -5.73 5.14
CA THR A 117 -1.55 -4.40 4.82
C THR A 117 -2.04 -3.67 6.06
N ASN A 118 -1.92 -2.36 6.08
CA ASN A 118 -2.47 -1.47 7.11
C ASN A 118 -3.70 -0.77 6.53
N CYS A 119 -4.83 -1.47 6.48
CA CYS A 119 -6.06 -0.97 5.86
C CYS A 119 -7.31 -1.46 6.59
N TRP A 120 -8.21 -0.55 6.96
CA TRP A 120 -9.49 -0.86 7.60
C TRP A 120 -10.45 -1.68 6.71
N LEU A 121 -10.24 -1.72 5.40
CA LEU A 121 -11.03 -2.57 4.49
C LEU A 121 -10.86 -4.08 4.75
N GLN A 122 -9.84 -4.47 5.51
CA GLN A 122 -9.64 -5.86 5.93
C GLN A 122 -10.42 -6.23 7.20
N HIS A 123 -11.02 -5.25 7.89
CA HIS A 123 -11.80 -5.50 9.10
C HIS A 123 -13.08 -6.30 8.77
N GLU A 124 -13.49 -7.17 9.68
CA GLU A 124 -14.69 -8.02 9.50
C GLU A 124 -15.97 -7.23 9.18
N PHE A 125 -16.12 -6.03 9.80
CA PHE A 125 -17.26 -5.13 9.57
C PHE A 125 -17.08 -4.14 8.42
N ALA A 126 -15.96 -4.21 7.71
CA ALA A 126 -15.78 -3.37 6.53
C ALA A 126 -16.71 -3.82 5.39
N PRO A 127 -17.12 -2.87 4.52
CA PRO A 127 -17.90 -3.22 3.34
C PRO A 127 -17.14 -4.22 2.47
N ASP A 128 -17.89 -5.05 1.77
CA ASP A 128 -17.33 -5.98 0.82
C ASP A 128 -16.79 -5.22 -0.40
N THR A 129 -15.50 -5.36 -0.66
CA THR A 129 -14.79 -4.67 -1.73
C THR A 129 -13.75 -5.60 -2.36
N GLU A 130 -13.23 -5.24 -3.53
CA GLU A 130 -12.12 -5.98 -4.18
C GLU A 130 -10.86 -6.10 -3.31
N PHE A 131 -10.69 -5.23 -2.30
CA PHE A 131 -9.54 -5.22 -1.40
C PHE A 131 -9.69 -6.17 -0.22
N LYS A 132 -10.93 -6.52 0.16
CA LYS A 132 -11.17 -7.39 1.31
C LYS A 132 -10.71 -8.81 1.00
N LYS A 133 -9.88 -9.35 1.86
CA LYS A 133 -9.35 -10.71 1.75
C LYS A 133 -9.92 -11.57 2.86
N GLU A 134 -10.46 -12.73 2.52
CA GLU A 134 -11.09 -13.66 3.47
C GLU A 134 -10.10 -14.15 4.53
N GLU A 135 -8.82 -14.28 4.15
CA GLU A 135 -7.74 -14.77 5.01
C GLU A 135 -7.16 -13.69 5.94
N ALA A 136 -7.69 -12.45 5.88
CA ALA A 136 -7.13 -11.33 6.63
C ALA A 136 -7.27 -11.52 8.14
N VAL A 137 -6.16 -11.53 8.86
CA VAL A 137 -6.10 -11.63 10.32
C VAL A 137 -5.42 -10.40 10.90
N ALA A 138 -6.09 -9.73 11.84
CA ALA A 138 -5.48 -8.60 12.56
C ALA A 138 -4.35 -9.10 13.46
N VAL A 139 -3.13 -8.59 13.24
CA VAL A 139 -1.94 -9.01 14.00
C VAL A 139 -1.45 -7.92 14.95
N GLU A 140 -1.82 -6.67 14.68
CA GLU A 140 -1.36 -5.53 15.47
C GLU A 140 -2.41 -4.40 15.39
N LYS A 141 -2.76 -3.82 16.54
CA LYS A 141 -3.60 -2.62 16.59
C LYS A 141 -2.76 -1.41 16.15
N GLY A 142 -3.36 -0.51 15.38
CA GLY A 142 -2.70 0.73 14.99
C GLY A 142 -2.32 1.56 16.23
N GLU A 143 -1.06 2.01 16.29
CA GLU A 143 -0.62 2.93 17.34
C GLU A 143 -1.23 4.32 17.07
N VAL A 144 -2.00 4.81 18.02
CA VAL A 144 -2.38 6.22 18.07
C VAL A 144 -1.12 7.00 18.41
N ALA A 145 -0.69 7.90 17.53
CA ALA A 145 0.37 8.83 17.86
C ALA A 145 -0.13 9.74 19.00
N ASP A 146 0.25 9.43 20.24
CA ASP A 146 0.05 10.34 21.34
C ASP A 146 0.85 11.62 21.05
N GLY A 147 0.11 12.67 20.66
CA GLY A 147 0.66 13.99 20.50
C GLY A 147 1.13 14.49 21.87
N LYS A 148 2.44 14.52 22.07
CA LYS A 148 3.09 15.37 23.07
C LYS A 148 3.62 16.61 22.38
#